data_90e7d3b69f9660d54457746292b53adc
#
_entry.id   90e7d3b69f9660d54457746292b53adc
#
_cell.length_a   1.000
_cell.length_b   1.000
_cell.length_c   1.000
_cell.angle_alpha   90.00
_cell.angle_beta   90.00
_cell.angle_gamma   90.00
#
_symmetry.space_group_name_H-M   'P 1'
#
loop_
_entity.id
_entity.type
_entity.pdbx_description
1 polymer ?
#
loop_
_entity_poly.entity_id
_entity_poly.type
_entity_poly.pdbx_seq_one_letter_code
_entity_poly.pdbx_strand_id
1 'polypeptide(L)'
;MSSMKKTKEGINLKKLLRLKNTGSIFVIAGLLTIFVIALYTFILQSSYTKTALETEIIRDTASADAVHKLVDGKIGKEDFDQIKDQSDEKKQLYKDISSYFNEIRTLNSTRYIYTATKNEEGKLVYVVDGLDSDADDVRHPGDYIEEEMVPYID
;
A
#
# COMPACT_ATOMS: atom_id res chain seq x y z
N MET A 1 -9.53 -65.30 -53.08
CA MET A 1 -8.86 -63.98 -52.99
C MET A 1 -9.55 -62.97 -52.06
N SER A 2 -10.48 -63.38 -51.20
CA SER A 2 -11.23 -62.45 -50.32
C SER A 2 -10.73 -62.31 -48.88
N SER A 3 -9.82 -63.21 -48.43
CA SER A 3 -9.36 -63.22 -47.00
C SER A 3 -8.23 -62.21 -46.67
N MET A 4 -7.44 -61.78 -47.63
CA MET A 4 -6.31 -60.88 -47.40
C MET A 4 -6.69 -59.39 -47.24
N LYS A 5 -7.80 -58.92 -47.80
CA LYS A 5 -8.24 -57.54 -47.70
C LYS A 5 -8.75 -57.13 -46.28
N LYS A 6 -9.45 -58.10 -45.62
CA LYS A 6 -10.03 -57.81 -44.26
C LYS A 6 -8.96 -57.57 -43.20
N THR A 7 -7.79 -58.18 -43.32
CA THR A 7 -6.73 -58.08 -42.30
C THR A 7 -6.00 -56.74 -42.38
N LYS A 8 -5.83 -56.16 -43.56
CA LYS A 8 -5.15 -54.87 -43.73
C LYS A 8 -6.04 -53.67 -43.25
N GLU A 9 -7.37 -53.72 -43.47
CA GLU A 9 -8.27 -52.69 -42.97
C GLU A 9 -8.39 -52.67 -41.48
N GLY A 10 -8.42 -53.87 -40.83
CA GLY A 10 -8.51 -53.98 -39.38
C GLY A 10 -7.28 -53.46 -38.63
N ILE A 11 -6.10 -53.57 -39.22
CA ILE A 11 -4.85 -53.08 -38.65
C ILE A 11 -4.80 -51.54 -38.76
N ASN A 12 -5.27 -50.96 -39.84
CA ASN A 12 -5.32 -49.49 -40.03
C ASN A 12 -6.32 -48.81 -39.07
N LEU A 13 -7.48 -49.41 -38.85
CA LEU A 13 -8.51 -48.86 -37.95
C LEU A 13 -8.06 -48.84 -36.48
N LYS A 14 -7.41 -49.91 -36.01
CA LYS A 14 -6.85 -49.99 -34.66
C LYS A 14 -5.70 -49.00 -34.46
N LYS A 15 -4.87 -48.76 -35.49
CA LYS A 15 -3.78 -47.79 -35.45
C LYS A 15 -4.32 -46.35 -35.44
N LEU A 16 -5.38 -46.08 -36.23
CA LEU A 16 -6.06 -44.79 -36.24
C LEU A 16 -6.77 -44.45 -34.92
N LEU A 17 -7.44 -45.44 -34.31
CA LEU A 17 -8.09 -45.32 -33.01
C LEU A 17 -7.07 -45.10 -31.89
N ARG A 18 -5.90 -45.74 -31.95
CA ARG A 18 -4.79 -45.56 -30.99
C ARG A 18 -4.16 -44.17 -31.08
N LEU A 19 -3.98 -43.66 -32.32
CA LEU A 19 -3.47 -42.29 -32.53
C LEU A 19 -4.44 -41.23 -32.04
N LYS A 20 -5.75 -41.41 -32.23
CA LYS A 20 -6.79 -40.50 -31.75
C LYS A 20 -6.84 -40.44 -30.21
N ASN A 21 -6.70 -41.58 -29.54
CA ASN A 21 -6.60 -41.61 -28.07
C ASN A 21 -5.33 -40.99 -27.53
N THR A 22 -4.20 -41.22 -28.18
CA THR A 22 -2.91 -40.65 -27.78
C THR A 22 -2.92 -39.12 -27.89
N GLY A 23 -3.46 -38.57 -28.97
CA GLY A 23 -3.61 -37.12 -29.15
C GLY A 23 -4.49 -36.49 -28.06
N SER A 24 -5.60 -37.15 -27.71
CA SER A 24 -6.51 -36.69 -26.64
C SER A 24 -5.81 -36.67 -25.27
N ILE A 25 -4.96 -37.65 -24.97
CA ILE A 25 -4.19 -37.70 -23.71
C ILE A 25 -3.20 -36.52 -23.62
N PHE A 26 -2.50 -36.19 -24.71
CA PHE A 26 -1.59 -35.04 -24.71
C PHE A 26 -2.33 -33.73 -24.52
N VAL A 27 -3.51 -33.54 -25.11
CA VAL A 27 -4.34 -32.34 -24.92
C VAL A 27 -4.78 -32.21 -23.46
N ILE A 28 -5.27 -33.30 -22.87
CA ILE A 28 -5.69 -33.30 -21.47
C ILE A 28 -4.50 -33.02 -20.53
N ALA A 29 -3.36 -33.66 -20.77
CA ALA A 29 -2.15 -33.41 -20.00
C ALA A 29 -1.69 -31.94 -20.11
N GLY A 30 -1.74 -31.35 -21.32
CA GLY A 30 -1.42 -29.95 -21.54
C GLY A 30 -2.36 -28.99 -20.78
N LEU A 31 -3.64 -29.24 -20.82
CA LEU A 31 -4.64 -28.46 -20.08
C LEU A 31 -4.46 -28.55 -18.57
N LEU A 32 -4.16 -29.75 -18.03
CA LEU A 32 -3.85 -29.94 -16.63
C LEU A 32 -2.60 -29.17 -16.21
N THR A 33 -1.55 -29.19 -17.02
CA THR A 33 -0.32 -28.47 -16.74
C THR A 33 -0.56 -26.95 -16.69
N ILE A 34 -1.32 -26.41 -17.65
CA ILE A 34 -1.70 -24.99 -17.68
C ILE A 34 -2.51 -24.63 -16.42
N PHE A 35 -3.45 -25.49 -16.03
CA PHE A 35 -4.28 -25.28 -14.84
C PHE A 35 -3.44 -25.27 -13.56
N VAL A 36 -2.48 -26.18 -13.41
CA VAL A 36 -1.57 -26.24 -12.26
C VAL A 36 -0.68 -24.98 -12.20
N ILE A 37 -0.15 -24.54 -13.34
CA ILE A 37 0.65 -23.31 -13.40
C ILE A 37 -0.19 -22.10 -13.01
N ALA A 38 -1.42 -22.00 -13.51
CA ALA A 38 -2.31 -20.89 -13.18
C ALA A 38 -2.64 -20.84 -11.67
N LEU A 39 -2.95 -22.00 -11.07
CA LEU A 39 -3.18 -22.14 -9.63
C LEU A 39 -1.94 -21.74 -8.83
N TYR A 40 -0.77 -22.21 -9.21
CA TYR A 40 0.49 -21.90 -8.53
C TYR A 40 0.79 -20.39 -8.60
N THR A 41 0.62 -19.78 -9.78
CA THR A 41 0.81 -18.33 -9.96
C THR A 41 -0.17 -17.53 -9.10
N PHE A 42 -1.43 -17.95 -9.03
CA PHE A 42 -2.44 -17.28 -8.19
C PHE A 42 -2.09 -17.35 -6.70
N ILE A 43 -1.64 -18.51 -6.21
CA ILE A 43 -1.23 -18.67 -4.80
C ILE A 43 -0.01 -17.83 -4.49
N LEU A 44 1.00 -17.83 -5.38
CA LEU A 44 2.19 -17.00 -5.21
C LEU A 44 1.83 -15.51 -5.16
N GLN A 45 1.01 -15.04 -6.08
CA GLN A 45 0.61 -13.64 -6.14
C GLN A 45 -0.15 -13.22 -4.88
N SER A 46 -1.07 -14.04 -4.40
CA SER A 46 -1.81 -13.79 -3.16
C SER A 46 -0.90 -13.73 -1.93
N SER A 47 0.06 -14.65 -1.82
CA SER A 47 1.03 -14.66 -0.72
C SER A 47 1.98 -13.45 -0.79
N TYR A 48 2.47 -13.12 -1.99
CA TYR A 48 3.37 -12.00 -2.18
C TYR A 48 2.72 -10.66 -1.80
N THR A 49 1.47 -10.44 -2.23
CA THR A 49 0.72 -9.22 -1.91
C THR A 49 0.51 -9.07 -0.40
N LYS A 50 0.16 -10.15 0.31
CA LYS A 50 0.00 -10.10 1.77
C LYS A 50 1.30 -9.76 2.50
N THR A 51 2.39 -10.45 2.15
CA THR A 51 3.69 -10.21 2.79
C THR A 51 4.22 -8.81 2.50
N ALA A 52 4.06 -8.31 1.27
CA ALA A 52 4.45 -6.95 0.92
C ALA A 52 3.67 -5.91 1.74
N LEU A 53 2.35 -6.06 1.84
CA LEU A 53 1.49 -5.16 2.61
C LEU A 53 1.84 -5.18 4.11
N GLU A 54 2.02 -6.37 4.71
CA GLU A 54 2.41 -6.49 6.12
C GLU A 54 3.78 -5.84 6.39
N THR A 55 4.74 -6.02 5.48
CA THR A 55 6.06 -5.41 5.61
C THR A 55 5.99 -3.88 5.49
N GLU A 56 5.17 -3.37 4.60
CA GLU A 56 4.94 -1.93 4.44
C GLU A 56 4.31 -1.34 5.71
N ILE A 57 3.25 -1.95 6.24
CA ILE A 57 2.59 -1.51 7.47
C ILE A 57 3.57 -1.49 8.66
N ILE A 58 4.37 -2.54 8.83
CA ILE A 58 5.35 -2.61 9.93
C ILE A 58 6.41 -1.50 9.78
N ARG A 59 6.88 -1.26 8.58
CA ARG A 59 7.86 -0.21 8.30
C ARG A 59 7.30 1.18 8.56
N ASP A 60 6.08 1.44 8.09
CA ASP A 60 5.44 2.73 8.25
C ASP A 60 5.09 3.02 9.71
N THR A 61 4.63 2.02 10.46
CA THR A 61 4.42 2.13 11.91
C THR A 61 5.72 2.42 12.65
N ALA A 62 6.81 1.70 12.33
CA ALA A 62 8.11 1.95 12.95
C ALA A 62 8.67 3.34 12.62
N SER A 63 8.42 3.83 11.41
CA SER A 63 8.78 5.18 10.99
C SER A 63 7.97 6.24 11.77
N ALA A 64 6.66 6.04 11.90
CA ALA A 64 5.79 6.93 12.67
C ALA A 64 6.21 6.99 14.16
N ASP A 65 6.50 5.85 14.79
CA ASP A 65 6.99 5.78 16.17
C ASP A 65 8.34 6.50 16.35
N ALA A 66 9.24 6.40 15.37
CA ALA A 66 10.51 7.09 15.41
C ALA A 66 10.33 8.61 15.32
N VAL A 67 9.46 9.07 14.41
CA VAL A 67 9.11 10.49 14.26
C VAL A 67 8.47 11.01 15.55
N HIS A 68 7.51 10.29 16.13
CA HIS A 68 6.85 10.67 17.38
C HIS A 68 7.88 10.88 18.51
N LYS A 69 8.81 9.96 18.70
CA LYS A 69 9.87 10.08 19.70
C LYS A 69 10.80 11.27 19.47
N LEU A 70 11.09 11.59 18.20
CA LEU A 70 11.90 12.77 17.85
C LEU A 70 11.18 14.07 18.20
N VAL A 71 9.88 14.14 17.93
CA VAL A 71 9.03 15.28 18.25
C VAL A 71 8.91 15.44 19.77
N ASP A 72 8.50 14.41 20.49
CA ASP A 72 8.34 14.43 21.96
C ASP A 72 9.64 14.79 22.70
N GLY A 73 10.78 14.42 22.15
CA GLY A 73 12.08 14.75 22.75
C GLY A 73 12.49 16.20 22.59
N LYS A 74 11.84 16.98 21.73
CA LYS A 74 12.25 18.34 21.39
C LYS A 74 11.17 19.39 21.58
N ILE A 75 9.91 19.04 21.43
CA ILE A 75 8.77 19.96 21.42
C ILE A 75 7.78 19.53 22.49
N GLY A 76 7.48 20.41 23.43
CA GLY A 76 6.52 20.15 24.51
C GLY A 76 5.08 20.42 24.04
N LYS A 77 4.12 19.83 24.76
CA LYS A 77 2.70 20.10 24.52
C LYS A 77 2.39 21.60 24.65
N GLU A 78 3.04 22.27 25.57
CA GLU A 78 2.87 23.72 25.86
C GLU A 78 3.27 24.58 24.66
N ASP A 79 4.17 24.09 23.80
CA ASP A 79 4.57 24.79 22.58
C ASP A 79 3.44 24.77 21.56
N PHE A 80 2.76 23.63 21.38
CA PHE A 80 1.60 23.51 20.50
C PHE A 80 0.39 24.31 21.00
N ASP A 81 0.20 24.39 22.31
CA ASP A 81 -0.91 25.16 22.93
C ASP A 81 -0.83 26.68 22.65
N GLN A 82 0.33 27.19 22.20
CA GLN A 82 0.56 28.59 21.85
C GLN A 82 0.23 28.90 20.37
N ILE A 83 -0.09 27.86 19.57
CA ILE A 83 -0.40 27.98 18.15
C ILE A 83 -1.87 27.61 17.94
N LYS A 84 -2.71 28.58 17.55
CA LYS A 84 -4.17 28.39 17.49
C LYS A 84 -4.78 28.74 16.15
N ASP A 85 -4.21 29.72 15.46
CA ASP A 85 -4.76 30.23 14.21
C ASP A 85 -3.65 30.67 13.26
N GLN A 86 -4.02 30.97 12.02
CA GLN A 86 -3.09 31.35 10.95
C GLN A 86 -2.22 32.57 11.30
N SER A 87 -2.65 33.48 12.19
CA SER A 87 -1.83 34.63 12.59
C SER A 87 -0.59 34.23 13.36
N ASP A 88 -0.60 33.05 13.97
CA ASP A 88 0.49 32.49 14.75
C ASP A 88 1.65 31.96 13.90
N GLU A 89 1.47 31.78 12.59
CA GLU A 89 2.55 31.44 11.66
C GLU A 89 3.70 32.45 11.64
N LYS A 90 3.42 33.70 12.02
CA LYS A 90 4.41 34.76 12.13
C LYS A 90 5.31 34.60 13.35
N LYS A 91 4.87 33.83 14.36
CA LYS A 91 5.66 33.56 15.57
C LYS A 91 6.90 32.74 15.24
N GLN A 92 8.01 33.07 15.92
CA GLN A 92 9.25 32.31 15.74
C GLN A 92 9.07 30.85 16.14
N LEU A 93 8.30 30.58 17.20
CA LEU A 93 7.99 29.23 17.66
C LEU A 93 7.37 28.38 16.54
N TYR A 94 6.34 28.89 15.83
CA TYR A 94 5.75 28.17 14.70
C TYR A 94 6.78 27.83 13.62
N LYS A 95 7.57 28.82 13.22
CA LYS A 95 8.61 28.65 12.19
C LYS A 95 9.64 27.60 12.57
N ASP A 96 10.06 27.60 13.82
CA ASP A 96 11.04 26.64 14.34
C ASP A 96 10.47 25.21 14.34
N ILE A 97 9.22 25.05 14.75
CA ILE A 97 8.55 23.74 14.75
C ILE A 97 8.29 23.25 13.32
N SER A 98 7.73 24.09 12.45
CA SER A 98 7.45 23.75 11.04
C SER A 98 8.73 23.39 10.29
N SER A 99 9.81 24.15 10.48
CA SER A 99 11.12 23.84 9.91
C SER A 99 11.67 22.51 10.40
N TYR A 100 11.52 22.21 11.68
CA TYR A 100 11.93 20.94 12.26
C TYR A 100 11.12 19.76 11.71
N PHE A 101 9.82 19.93 11.54
CA PHE A 101 8.96 18.92 10.91
C PHE A 101 9.34 18.69 9.45
N ASN A 102 9.65 19.75 8.71
CA ASN A 102 10.13 19.65 7.34
C ASN A 102 11.44 18.86 7.24
N GLU A 103 12.39 19.13 8.15
CA GLU A 103 13.64 18.37 8.23
C GLU A 103 13.40 16.89 8.50
N ILE A 104 12.60 16.55 9.53
CA ILE A 104 12.28 15.16 9.85
C ILE A 104 11.56 14.48 8.69
N ARG A 105 10.59 15.14 8.08
CA ARG A 105 9.83 14.64 6.93
C ARG A 105 10.76 14.27 5.78
N THR A 106 11.69 15.13 5.47
CA THR A 106 12.66 14.95 4.38
C THR A 106 13.62 13.80 4.68
N LEU A 107 14.17 13.75 5.90
CA LEU A 107 15.10 12.70 6.34
C LEU A 107 14.44 11.30 6.34
N ASN A 108 13.17 11.20 6.72
CA ASN A 108 12.45 9.92 6.78
C ASN A 108 11.70 9.58 5.48
N SER A 109 11.80 10.41 4.45
CA SER A 109 11.05 10.25 3.18
C SER A 109 9.53 10.14 3.41
N THR A 110 9.03 10.78 4.46
CA THR A 110 7.60 10.85 4.79
C THR A 110 6.96 11.97 3.99
N ARG A 111 5.77 11.73 3.43
CA ARG A 111 5.10 12.73 2.60
C ARG A 111 4.56 13.89 3.43
N TYR A 112 3.94 13.59 4.56
CA TYR A 112 3.33 14.56 5.46
C TYR A 112 3.74 14.31 6.91
N ILE A 113 4.04 15.38 7.64
CA ILE A 113 4.16 15.40 9.10
C ILE A 113 3.41 16.64 9.57
N TYR A 114 2.40 16.44 10.39
CA TYR A 114 1.62 17.52 10.98
C TYR A 114 1.17 17.17 12.40
N THR A 115 0.75 18.17 13.14
CA THR A 115 0.09 17.99 14.42
C THR A 115 -1.34 18.49 14.37
N ALA A 116 -2.20 17.88 15.18
CA ALA A 116 -3.60 18.19 15.29
C ALA A 116 -4.02 18.34 16.76
N THR A 117 -5.03 19.16 16.99
CA THR A 117 -5.68 19.31 18.31
C THR A 117 -7.18 19.47 18.15
N LYS A 118 -7.92 19.33 19.26
CA LYS A 118 -9.35 19.66 19.27
C LYS A 118 -9.52 21.15 19.63
N ASN A 119 -10.25 21.87 18.82
CA ASN A 119 -10.62 23.26 19.10
C ASN A 119 -11.71 23.35 20.18
N GLU A 120 -12.15 24.56 20.52
CA GLU A 120 -13.21 24.79 21.54
C GLU A 120 -14.55 24.12 21.20
N GLU A 121 -14.82 23.85 19.91
CA GLU A 121 -16.01 23.13 19.44
C GLU A 121 -15.83 21.60 19.45
N GLY A 122 -14.64 21.11 19.88
CA GLY A 122 -14.31 19.68 19.88
C GLY A 122 -13.96 19.10 18.51
N LYS A 123 -13.78 19.95 17.49
CA LYS A 123 -13.39 19.53 16.14
C LYS A 123 -11.87 19.49 16.02
N LEU A 124 -11.36 18.51 15.26
CA LEU A 124 -9.93 18.40 14.96
C LEU A 124 -9.50 19.51 13.98
N VAL A 125 -8.42 20.19 14.34
CA VAL A 125 -7.79 21.24 13.54
C VAL A 125 -6.29 21.02 13.46
N TYR A 126 -5.69 21.46 12.37
CA TYR A 126 -4.24 21.48 12.20
C TYR A 126 -3.62 22.50 13.16
N VAL A 127 -2.42 22.19 13.68
CA VAL A 127 -1.63 23.08 14.53
C VAL A 127 -0.34 23.49 13.83
N VAL A 128 0.47 22.53 13.41
CA VAL A 128 1.70 22.79 12.63
C VAL A 128 1.77 21.77 11.49
N ASP A 129 2.10 22.24 10.32
CA ASP A 129 2.42 21.44 9.14
C ASP A 129 3.92 21.55 8.83
N GLY A 130 4.54 20.43 8.47
CA GLY A 130 5.94 20.31 8.06
C GLY A 130 6.15 20.44 6.56
N LEU A 131 5.15 20.85 5.79
CA LEU A 131 5.33 21.22 4.39
C LEU A 131 6.00 22.59 4.25
N ASP A 132 6.59 22.82 3.08
CA ASP A 132 7.07 24.16 2.72
C ASP A 132 5.88 25.12 2.61
N SER A 133 6.05 26.35 3.05
CA SER A 133 4.97 27.35 3.12
C SER A 133 4.37 27.73 1.75
N ASP A 134 5.05 27.38 0.67
CA ASP A 134 4.64 27.59 -0.73
C ASP A 134 4.10 26.31 -1.39
N ALA A 135 3.94 25.21 -0.64
CA ALA A 135 3.35 23.99 -1.14
C ALA A 135 1.83 24.16 -1.34
N ASP A 136 1.32 23.61 -2.45
CA ASP A 136 -0.11 23.72 -2.81
C ASP A 136 -1.05 23.07 -1.78
N ASP A 137 -0.54 22.09 -1.02
CA ASP A 137 -1.31 21.29 -0.06
C ASP A 137 -0.93 21.56 1.42
N VAL A 138 -0.20 22.67 1.70
CA VAL A 138 0.10 23.10 3.07
C VAL A 138 -1.18 23.43 3.83
N ARG A 139 -1.23 23.04 5.11
CA ARG A 139 -2.34 23.35 6.03
C ARG A 139 -1.92 24.41 7.04
N HIS A 140 -2.85 25.30 7.34
CA HIS A 140 -2.62 26.41 8.25
C HIS A 140 -3.17 26.09 9.66
N PRO A 141 -2.59 26.64 10.72
CA PRO A 141 -3.12 26.52 12.06
C PRO A 141 -4.60 26.96 12.13
N GLY A 142 -5.44 26.09 12.68
CA GLY A 142 -6.88 26.31 12.77
C GLY A 142 -7.71 25.79 11.60
N ASP A 143 -7.08 25.36 10.49
CA ASP A 143 -7.79 24.66 9.41
C ASP A 143 -8.40 23.36 9.92
N TYR A 144 -9.61 23.05 9.48
CA TYR A 144 -10.24 21.78 9.85
C TYR A 144 -9.57 20.60 9.14
N ILE A 145 -9.40 19.51 9.90
CA ILE A 145 -8.98 18.24 9.32
C ILE A 145 -10.12 17.68 8.50
N GLU A 146 -9.80 17.13 7.34
CA GLU A 146 -10.75 16.51 6.43
C GLU A 146 -11.50 15.36 7.12
N GLU A 147 -12.82 15.31 6.96
CA GLU A 147 -13.69 14.33 7.65
C GLU A 147 -13.24 12.87 7.43
N GLU A 148 -12.73 12.57 6.26
CA GLU A 148 -12.19 11.24 5.92
C GLU A 148 -10.92 10.87 6.68
N MET A 149 -10.16 11.85 7.19
CA MET A 149 -8.92 11.65 7.96
C MET A 149 -9.17 11.47 9.46
N VAL A 150 -10.28 12.02 9.98
CA VAL A 150 -10.62 12.01 11.42
C VAL A 150 -10.55 10.62 12.06
N PRO A 151 -11.05 9.52 11.43
CA PRO A 151 -11.01 8.19 12.03
C PRO A 151 -9.59 7.63 12.25
N TYR A 152 -8.56 8.23 11.67
CA TYR A 152 -7.17 7.77 11.72
C TYR A 152 -6.28 8.58 12.67
N ILE A 153 -6.86 9.60 13.36
CA ILE A 153 -6.12 10.54 14.21
C ILE A 153 -6.39 10.31 15.71
N ASP A 154 -7.37 9.52 16.07
CA ASP A 154 -7.73 9.21 17.48
C ASP A 154 -6.83 8.17 18.12
#